data_e4b3f37e8accda4986000eaaa4663711
#
_entry.id   e4b3f37e8accda4986000eaaa4663711
#
_cell.length_a   1.000
_cell.length_b   1.000
_cell.length_c   1.000
_cell.angle_alpha   90.00
_cell.angle_beta   90.00
_cell.angle_gamma   90.00
#
_symmetry.space_group_name_H-M   'P 1'
#
loop_
_entity.id
_entity.type
_entity.pdbx_description
1 polymer ?
#
loop_
_entity_poly.entity_id
_entity_poly.type
_entity_poly.pdbx_seq_one_letter_code
_entity_poly.pdbx_strand_id
1 'polypeptide(L)'
;MDSLSTADRDWKEFFLEDVVSINGGKRLTKADMQSGDMPFVGASEMHNGITAFTCTINESLDSNVLGVNYNGSVGSSFYHPYKAIFSDDVKRLKWKDESQNNKYTLLFLSSMIGQQKDKYAYGYKFNAQRMKRQKILLPICKDGSIDWQFMEAYMRLKEKELLKPTIDKLCKYLIDNELQGGG
;
A
#
# COMPACT_ATOMS: atom_id res chain seq x y z
N MET A 1 -26.98 4.46 7.99
CA MET A 1 -25.60 4.56 7.42
C MET A 1 -25.68 3.82 6.09
N ASP A 2 -25.67 4.57 5.01
CA ASP A 2 -25.65 3.96 3.68
C ASP A 2 -24.39 3.11 3.57
N SER A 3 -24.58 1.82 3.32
CA SER A 3 -23.45 0.90 3.13
C SER A 3 -22.71 1.30 1.85
N LEU A 4 -21.45 1.72 1.97
CA LEU A 4 -20.59 1.95 0.82
C LEU A 4 -20.35 0.59 0.14
N SER A 5 -21.06 0.36 -0.97
CA SER A 5 -20.95 -0.88 -1.75
C SER A 5 -20.14 -0.65 -3.02
N THR A 6 -19.28 -1.61 -3.33
CA THR A 6 -18.57 -1.64 -4.61
C THR A 6 -19.50 -2.02 -5.77
N ALA A 7 -20.66 -2.63 -5.50
CA ALA A 7 -21.65 -3.02 -6.50
C ALA A 7 -22.44 -1.82 -7.06
N ASP A 8 -22.50 -0.70 -6.32
CA ASP A 8 -23.29 0.48 -6.68
C ASP A 8 -22.45 1.54 -7.40
N ARG A 9 -21.32 1.14 -7.96
CA ARG A 9 -20.36 2.05 -8.62
C ARG A 9 -20.10 1.61 -10.04
N ASP A 10 -19.90 2.61 -10.91
CA ASP A 10 -19.36 2.41 -12.23
C ASP A 10 -17.85 2.24 -12.13
N TRP A 11 -17.29 1.31 -12.91
CA TRP A 11 -15.88 0.98 -12.91
C TRP A 11 -15.31 1.13 -14.32
N LYS A 12 -14.09 1.65 -14.40
CA LYS A 12 -13.36 1.79 -15.66
C LYS A 12 -11.95 1.24 -15.56
N GLU A 13 -11.48 0.64 -16.63
CA GLU A 13 -10.09 0.21 -16.75
C GLU A 13 -9.16 1.39 -17.03
N PHE A 14 -8.06 1.44 -16.28
CA PHE A 14 -6.96 2.39 -16.51
C PHE A 14 -5.66 1.63 -16.63
N PHE A 15 -4.76 2.05 -17.52
CA PHE A 15 -3.38 1.59 -17.43
C PHE A 15 -2.73 2.19 -16.18
N LEU A 16 -1.95 1.37 -15.48
CA LEU A 16 -1.31 1.81 -14.25
C LEU A 16 -0.43 3.04 -14.50
N GLU A 17 0.32 3.05 -15.61
CA GLU A 17 1.17 4.18 -16.00
C GLU A 17 0.41 5.49 -16.29
N ASP A 18 -0.88 5.43 -16.61
CA ASP A 18 -1.67 6.63 -16.86
C ASP A 18 -2.04 7.37 -15.58
N VAL A 19 -2.22 6.63 -14.48
CA VAL A 19 -2.75 7.16 -13.22
C VAL A 19 -1.73 7.24 -12.10
N VAL A 20 -0.61 6.47 -12.17
CA VAL A 20 0.45 6.52 -11.16
C VAL A 20 1.83 6.81 -11.75
N SER A 21 2.69 7.43 -10.96
CA SER A 21 4.13 7.46 -11.16
C SER A 21 4.74 6.17 -10.60
N ILE A 22 5.66 5.55 -11.36
CA ILE A 22 6.33 4.29 -10.99
C ILE A 22 7.82 4.54 -10.95
N ASN A 23 8.38 4.61 -9.76
CA ASN A 23 9.81 4.86 -9.54
C ASN A 23 10.52 3.60 -9.03
N GLY A 24 11.72 3.34 -9.51
CA GLY A 24 12.55 2.24 -9.03
C GLY A 24 13.16 2.53 -7.67
N GLY A 25 13.37 1.50 -6.86
CA GLY A 25 14.32 1.56 -5.77
C GLY A 25 15.76 1.47 -6.27
N LYS A 26 16.71 1.44 -5.35
CA LYS A 26 18.15 1.38 -5.63
C LYS A 26 18.78 0.20 -4.91
N ARG A 27 19.65 -0.51 -5.62
CA ARG A 27 20.42 -1.59 -5.02
C ARG A 27 21.30 -1.03 -3.91
N LEU A 28 21.19 -1.61 -2.72
CA LEU A 28 22.04 -1.38 -1.58
C LEU A 28 22.42 -2.73 -0.98
N THR A 29 23.71 -3.07 -1.06
CA THR A 29 24.20 -4.36 -0.54
C THR A 29 24.39 -4.29 0.97
N LYS A 30 24.43 -5.44 1.65
CA LYS A 30 24.72 -5.49 3.08
C LYS A 30 26.10 -4.90 3.42
N ALA A 31 27.05 -5.02 2.50
CA ALA A 31 28.41 -4.46 2.69
C ALA A 31 28.43 -2.93 2.64
N ASP A 32 27.54 -2.33 1.84
CA ASP A 32 27.43 -0.88 1.66
C ASP A 32 26.45 -0.23 2.66
N MET A 33 25.67 -1.06 3.36
CA MET A 33 24.65 -0.60 4.30
C MET A 33 25.28 -0.29 5.66
N GLN A 34 25.15 0.94 6.10
CA GLN A 34 25.54 1.36 7.45
C GLN A 34 24.32 1.25 8.39
N SER A 35 24.53 0.74 9.59
CA SER A 35 23.46 0.60 10.60
C SER A 35 22.90 1.97 10.99
N GLY A 36 21.58 2.05 11.17
CA GLY A 36 20.86 3.27 11.53
C GLY A 36 19.38 2.99 11.79
N ASP A 37 18.54 4.05 11.81
CA ASP A 37 17.15 3.97 12.23
C ASP A 37 16.14 4.10 11.06
N MET A 38 16.63 4.38 9.85
CA MET A 38 15.77 4.52 8.68
C MET A 38 15.41 3.15 8.12
N PRO A 39 14.12 2.83 7.92
CA PRO A 39 13.70 1.58 7.32
C PRO A 39 14.29 1.38 5.92
N PHE A 40 14.81 0.17 5.65
CA PHE A 40 15.15 -0.31 4.34
C PHE A 40 14.12 -1.34 3.89
N VAL A 41 13.39 -1.00 2.83
CA VAL A 41 12.31 -1.80 2.26
C VAL A 41 12.85 -2.71 1.16
N GLY A 42 12.77 -4.01 1.38
CA GLY A 42 13.11 -5.06 0.42
C GLY A 42 11.88 -5.81 -0.07
N ALA A 43 12.08 -6.73 -1.00
CA ALA A 43 11.00 -7.55 -1.57
C ALA A 43 10.59 -8.69 -0.63
N SER A 44 10.01 -8.35 0.52
CA SER A 44 9.50 -9.27 1.54
C SER A 44 7.99 -9.13 1.69
N GLU A 45 7.30 -10.20 2.07
CA GLU A 45 5.89 -10.16 2.51
C GLU A 45 5.75 -9.93 4.01
N MET A 46 6.85 -10.02 4.75
CA MET A 46 6.87 -9.85 6.21
C MET A 46 7.22 -8.42 6.60
N HIS A 47 6.74 -8.00 7.78
CA HIS A 47 7.12 -6.73 8.41
C HIS A 47 6.92 -5.50 7.50
N ASN A 48 5.83 -5.47 6.72
CA ASN A 48 5.55 -4.40 5.73
C ASN A 48 6.70 -4.21 4.72
N GLY A 49 7.42 -5.27 4.37
CA GLY A 49 8.56 -5.21 3.46
C GLY A 49 9.86 -4.68 4.10
N ILE A 50 9.87 -4.28 5.38
CA ILE A 50 11.08 -3.79 6.06
C ILE A 50 12.01 -4.97 6.33
N THR A 51 13.20 -4.95 5.73
CA THR A 51 14.19 -6.03 5.84
C THR A 51 15.43 -5.64 6.64
N ALA A 52 15.63 -4.34 6.85
CA ALA A 52 16.75 -3.80 7.64
C ALA A 52 16.47 -2.36 8.07
N PHE A 53 17.38 -1.81 8.88
CA PHE A 53 17.45 -0.39 9.22
C PHE A 53 18.82 0.16 8.86
N THR A 54 18.89 1.40 8.33
CA THR A 54 20.12 1.98 7.81
C THR A 54 20.18 3.49 8.02
N CYS A 55 21.39 4.06 8.07
CA CYS A 55 21.60 5.49 7.89
C CYS A 55 22.10 5.85 6.48
N THR A 56 22.34 4.86 5.61
CA THR A 56 22.74 5.09 4.22
C THR A 56 21.59 5.67 3.42
N ILE A 57 21.81 6.84 2.81
CA ILE A 57 20.81 7.55 1.98
C ILE A 57 21.21 7.43 0.51
N ASN A 58 20.24 7.19 -0.35
CA ASN A 58 20.40 7.19 -1.80
C ASN A 58 19.14 7.76 -2.49
N GLU A 59 19.12 7.78 -3.81
CA GLU A 59 18.02 8.31 -4.64
C GLU A 59 16.68 7.57 -4.50
N SER A 60 16.66 6.47 -3.78
CA SER A 60 15.40 5.75 -3.48
C SER A 60 14.70 6.26 -2.22
N LEU A 61 15.30 7.24 -1.50
CA LEU A 61 14.65 7.85 -0.34
C LEU A 61 13.29 8.43 -0.72
N ASP A 62 12.24 7.96 -0.05
CA ASP A 62 10.87 8.39 -0.31
C ASP A 62 10.01 8.27 0.94
N SER A 63 8.82 8.86 0.92
CA SER A 63 7.81 8.77 1.97
C SER A 63 6.41 8.96 1.38
N ASN A 64 5.38 8.59 2.13
CA ASN A 64 3.99 8.66 1.67
C ASN A 64 3.82 7.97 0.31
N VAL A 65 4.20 6.70 0.24
CA VAL A 65 4.34 5.95 -1.01
C VAL A 65 3.86 4.50 -0.83
N LEU A 66 3.34 3.92 -1.90
CA LEU A 66 3.07 2.49 -1.97
C LEU A 66 4.29 1.76 -2.52
N GLY A 67 4.96 0.96 -1.68
CA GLY A 67 6.00 0.02 -2.10
C GLY A 67 5.38 -1.24 -2.70
N VAL A 68 5.77 -1.63 -3.91
CA VAL A 68 5.26 -2.81 -4.61
C VAL A 68 6.43 -3.71 -5.01
N ASN A 69 6.41 -4.94 -4.53
CA ASN A 69 7.40 -5.94 -4.87
C ASN A 69 7.22 -6.38 -6.34
N TYR A 70 8.24 -6.20 -7.16
CA TYR A 70 8.22 -6.65 -8.55
C TYR A 70 9.08 -7.91 -8.79
N ASN A 71 9.93 -8.24 -7.84
CA ASN A 71 10.73 -9.46 -7.82
C ASN A 71 10.55 -10.12 -6.43
N GLY A 72 10.80 -11.42 -6.31
CA GLY A 72 10.49 -12.15 -5.07
C GLY A 72 8.97 -12.32 -4.87
N SER A 73 8.42 -11.79 -3.81
CA SER A 73 6.98 -11.83 -3.49
C SER A 73 6.17 -10.87 -4.37
N VAL A 74 6.10 -11.17 -5.66
CA VAL A 74 5.53 -10.31 -6.70
C VAL A 74 4.10 -9.88 -6.38
N GLY A 75 3.82 -8.57 -6.49
CA GLY A 75 2.51 -7.98 -6.26
C GLY A 75 2.16 -7.73 -4.79
N SER A 76 2.99 -8.18 -3.84
CA SER A 76 2.85 -7.74 -2.45
C SER A 76 3.18 -6.27 -2.35
N SER A 77 2.34 -5.51 -1.67
CA SER A 77 2.47 -4.06 -1.60
C SER A 77 2.11 -3.53 -0.22
N PHE A 78 2.84 -2.50 0.20
CA PHE A 78 2.70 -1.89 1.52
C PHE A 78 2.78 -0.38 1.44
N TYR A 79 1.93 0.30 2.21
CA TYR A 79 1.97 1.74 2.33
C TYR A 79 3.01 2.18 3.36
N HIS A 80 3.89 3.10 2.96
CA HIS A 80 4.96 3.65 3.80
C HIS A 80 4.74 5.15 4.02
N PRO A 81 4.10 5.56 5.15
CA PRO A 81 3.90 6.98 5.48
C PRO A 81 5.20 7.69 5.86
N TYR A 82 6.18 6.95 6.35
CA TYR A 82 7.48 7.42 6.85
C TYR A 82 8.55 7.43 5.75
N LYS A 83 9.65 8.14 5.99
CA LYS A 83 10.84 8.09 5.13
C LYS A 83 11.47 6.70 5.18
N ALA A 84 11.76 6.15 4.02
CA ALA A 84 12.41 4.85 3.86
C ALA A 84 13.29 4.83 2.62
N ILE A 85 14.26 3.93 2.60
CA ILE A 85 15.07 3.56 1.44
C ILE A 85 14.50 2.29 0.84
N PHE A 86 14.42 2.20 -0.48
CA PHE A 86 13.81 1.08 -1.19
C PHE A 86 14.83 0.34 -2.04
N SER A 87 14.84 -0.99 -1.95
CA SER A 87 15.69 -1.86 -2.77
C SER A 87 15.28 -1.81 -4.24
N ASP A 88 16.21 -2.21 -5.11
CA ASP A 88 15.96 -2.34 -6.55
C ASP A 88 14.85 -3.34 -6.91
N ASP A 89 14.46 -4.24 -6.01
CA ASP A 89 13.36 -5.20 -6.18
C ASP A 89 11.98 -4.63 -5.80
N VAL A 90 11.91 -3.37 -5.37
CA VAL A 90 10.66 -2.69 -4.98
C VAL A 90 10.43 -1.48 -5.87
N LYS A 91 9.20 -1.32 -6.38
CA LYS A 91 8.74 -0.12 -7.08
C LYS A 91 7.96 0.76 -6.12
N ARG A 92 8.18 2.07 -6.21
CA ARG A 92 7.49 3.10 -5.43
C ARG A 92 6.42 3.73 -6.31
N LEU A 93 5.17 3.62 -5.89
CA LEU A 93 4.02 4.12 -6.62
C LEU A 93 3.37 5.27 -5.85
N LYS A 94 3.06 6.34 -6.58
CA LYS A 94 2.23 7.46 -6.13
C LYS A 94 1.22 7.80 -7.22
N TRP A 95 0.04 8.28 -6.85
CA TRP A 95 -0.87 8.85 -7.81
C TRP A 95 -0.23 10.05 -8.51
N LYS A 96 -0.46 10.21 -9.81
CA LYS A 96 0.01 11.38 -10.57
C LYS A 96 -0.66 12.67 -10.10
N ASP A 97 -1.92 12.57 -9.69
CA ASP A 97 -2.57 13.63 -8.93
C ASP A 97 -2.04 13.61 -7.50
N GLU A 98 -1.09 14.50 -7.22
CA GLU A 98 -0.40 14.55 -5.94
C GLU A 98 -1.35 14.82 -4.76
N SER A 99 -2.46 15.52 -4.98
CA SER A 99 -3.48 15.79 -3.97
C SER A 99 -4.17 14.53 -3.45
N GLN A 100 -4.11 13.45 -4.22
CA GLN A 100 -4.73 12.17 -3.92
C GLN A 100 -3.79 11.19 -3.21
N ASN A 101 -2.52 11.55 -2.98
CA ASN A 101 -1.56 10.69 -2.30
C ASN A 101 -1.78 10.68 -0.78
N ASN A 102 -2.75 9.89 -0.33
CA ASN A 102 -3.02 9.65 1.07
C ASN A 102 -3.10 8.15 1.38
N LYS A 103 -3.09 7.80 2.67
CA LYS A 103 -3.14 6.41 3.16
C LYS A 103 -4.22 5.59 2.46
N TYR A 104 -5.43 6.10 2.37
CA TYR A 104 -6.60 5.30 1.97
C TYR A 104 -6.65 5.07 0.47
N THR A 105 -6.36 6.08 -0.33
CA THR A 105 -6.30 5.93 -1.79
C THR A 105 -5.14 5.02 -2.21
N LEU A 106 -3.98 5.09 -1.53
CA LEU A 106 -2.85 4.19 -1.78
C LEU A 106 -3.12 2.76 -1.28
N LEU A 107 -3.86 2.56 -0.18
CA LEU A 107 -4.32 1.23 0.23
C LEU A 107 -5.38 0.67 -0.73
N PHE A 108 -6.24 1.51 -1.31
CA PHE A 108 -7.16 1.08 -2.36
C PHE A 108 -6.38 0.59 -3.59
N LEU A 109 -5.37 1.36 -4.04
CA LEU A 109 -4.47 0.95 -5.12
C LEU A 109 -3.79 -0.39 -4.81
N SER A 110 -3.29 -0.57 -3.59
CA SER A 110 -2.71 -1.83 -3.11
C SER A 110 -3.67 -3.01 -3.30
N SER A 111 -4.93 -2.83 -2.94
CA SER A 111 -5.96 -3.87 -3.11
C SER A 111 -6.19 -4.20 -4.59
N MET A 112 -6.22 -3.19 -5.47
CA MET A 112 -6.41 -3.43 -6.92
C MET A 112 -5.21 -4.14 -7.55
N ILE A 113 -3.98 -3.83 -7.13
CA ILE A 113 -2.77 -4.54 -7.55
C ILE A 113 -2.79 -5.98 -7.01
N GLY A 114 -3.15 -6.17 -5.76
CA GLY A 114 -3.23 -7.47 -5.10
C GLY A 114 -4.15 -8.46 -5.81
N GLN A 115 -5.28 -8.00 -6.34
CA GLN A 115 -6.22 -8.82 -7.13
C GLN A 115 -5.62 -9.35 -8.44
N GLN A 116 -4.51 -8.77 -8.90
CA GLN A 116 -3.82 -9.21 -10.11
C GLN A 116 -2.65 -10.18 -9.81
N LYS A 117 -2.40 -10.49 -8.54
CA LYS A 117 -1.22 -11.26 -8.08
C LYS A 117 -1.09 -12.61 -8.80
N ASP A 118 -2.20 -13.31 -9.00
CA ASP A 118 -2.22 -14.63 -9.63
C ASP A 118 -1.72 -14.62 -11.09
N LYS A 119 -1.86 -13.51 -11.79
CA LYS A 119 -1.35 -13.36 -13.17
C LYS A 119 0.17 -13.43 -13.24
N TYR A 120 0.86 -13.22 -12.13
CA TYR A 120 2.34 -13.18 -12.05
C TYR A 120 2.94 -14.40 -11.37
N ALA A 121 2.11 -15.39 -10.97
CA ALA A 121 2.52 -16.54 -10.16
C ALA A 121 3.41 -17.57 -10.89
N TYR A 122 3.37 -17.67 -12.22
CA TYR A 122 4.11 -18.68 -12.96
C TYR A 122 5.03 -18.07 -14.02
N GLY A 123 6.22 -17.59 -13.61
CA GLY A 123 7.27 -17.17 -14.55
C GLY A 123 7.06 -15.81 -15.24
N TYR A 124 5.95 -15.15 -15.00
CA TYR A 124 5.66 -13.82 -15.50
C TYR A 124 6.11 -12.76 -14.49
N LYS A 125 7.40 -12.40 -14.53
CA LYS A 125 7.92 -11.31 -13.69
C LYS A 125 7.10 -10.02 -13.92
N PHE A 126 6.69 -9.37 -12.84
CA PHE A 126 6.02 -8.07 -12.85
C PHE A 126 7.04 -6.95 -13.08
N ASN A 127 7.79 -7.02 -14.21
CA ASN A 127 8.81 -6.04 -14.52
C ASN A 127 8.19 -4.65 -14.81
N ALA A 128 9.03 -3.60 -14.84
CA ALA A 128 8.58 -2.22 -14.98
C ALA A 128 7.71 -1.98 -16.23
N GLN A 129 8.03 -2.63 -17.37
CA GLN A 129 7.23 -2.49 -18.60
C GLN A 129 5.85 -3.14 -18.46
N ARG A 130 5.77 -4.32 -17.81
CA ARG A 130 4.50 -5.00 -17.58
C ARG A 130 3.67 -4.25 -16.54
N MET A 131 4.30 -3.73 -15.48
CA MET A 131 3.63 -2.91 -14.49
C MET A 131 2.99 -1.67 -15.12
N LYS A 132 3.69 -0.97 -15.99
CA LYS A 132 3.16 0.18 -16.73
C LYS A 132 1.89 -0.18 -17.52
N ARG A 133 1.95 -1.29 -18.25
CA ARG A 133 0.84 -1.78 -19.10
C ARG A 133 -0.22 -2.58 -18.35
N GLN A 134 -0.08 -2.74 -17.03
CA GLN A 134 -1.09 -3.39 -16.20
C GLN A 134 -2.33 -2.52 -16.16
N LYS A 135 -3.48 -3.11 -16.48
CA LYS A 135 -4.78 -2.48 -16.27
C LYS A 135 -5.27 -2.76 -14.87
N ILE A 136 -5.83 -1.74 -14.24
CA ILE A 136 -6.54 -1.80 -12.97
C ILE A 136 -7.95 -1.23 -13.15
N LEU A 137 -8.90 -1.74 -12.40
CA LEU A 137 -10.24 -1.18 -12.32
C LEU A 137 -10.27 -0.12 -11.23
N LEU A 138 -10.76 1.08 -11.56
CA LEU A 138 -11.01 2.13 -10.59
C LEU A 138 -12.46 2.59 -10.68
N PRO A 139 -13.07 2.97 -9.54
CA PRO A 139 -14.41 3.53 -9.52
C PRO A 139 -14.41 4.90 -10.19
N ILE A 140 -15.48 5.21 -10.92
CA ILE A 140 -15.62 6.48 -11.62
C ILE A 140 -16.89 7.22 -11.22
N CYS A 141 -16.82 8.53 -11.28
CA CYS A 141 -17.96 9.45 -11.21
C CYS A 141 -18.77 9.40 -12.52
N LYS A 142 -19.96 10.03 -12.54
CA LYS A 142 -20.82 10.10 -13.71
C LYS A 142 -20.18 10.81 -14.93
N ASP A 143 -19.22 11.68 -14.68
CA ASP A 143 -18.44 12.38 -15.70
C ASP A 143 -17.26 11.55 -16.26
N GLY A 144 -17.05 10.34 -15.71
CA GLY A 144 -15.96 9.43 -16.11
C GLY A 144 -14.61 9.70 -15.43
N SER A 145 -14.53 10.68 -14.53
CA SER A 145 -13.37 10.91 -13.66
C SER A 145 -13.28 9.86 -12.55
N ILE A 146 -12.08 9.68 -11.99
CA ILE A 146 -11.86 8.73 -10.87
C ILE A 146 -12.60 9.25 -9.63
N ASP A 147 -13.37 8.35 -8.97
CA ASP A 147 -14.09 8.66 -7.72
C ASP A 147 -13.17 8.48 -6.50
N TRP A 148 -12.30 9.48 -6.29
CA TRP A 148 -11.35 9.51 -5.17
C TRP A 148 -12.05 9.48 -3.81
N GLN A 149 -13.19 10.17 -3.71
CA GLN A 149 -13.96 10.26 -2.46
C GLN A 149 -14.49 8.90 -2.05
N PHE A 150 -15.01 8.14 -3.02
CA PHE A 150 -15.44 6.77 -2.76
C PHE A 150 -14.28 5.89 -2.30
N MET A 151 -13.13 5.93 -3.00
CA MET A 151 -11.96 5.12 -2.66
C MET A 151 -11.52 5.37 -1.21
N GLU A 152 -11.43 6.65 -0.82
CA GLU A 152 -11.04 7.04 0.53
C GLU A 152 -12.08 6.61 1.57
N ALA A 153 -13.36 6.90 1.35
CA ALA A 153 -14.44 6.58 2.27
C ALA A 153 -14.59 5.05 2.44
N TYR A 154 -14.47 4.28 1.36
CA TYR A 154 -14.52 2.83 1.39
C TYR A 154 -13.40 2.22 2.24
N MET A 155 -12.16 2.66 2.04
CA MET A 155 -11.03 2.16 2.82
C MET A 155 -11.08 2.57 4.29
N ARG A 156 -11.58 3.78 4.60
CA ARG A 156 -11.87 4.19 5.98
C ARG A 156 -12.91 3.31 6.66
N LEU A 157 -13.96 2.94 5.92
CA LEU A 157 -14.96 2.02 6.42
C LEU A 157 -14.37 0.63 6.69
N LYS A 158 -13.57 0.11 5.75
CA LYS A 158 -12.90 -1.19 5.92
C LYS A 158 -11.93 -1.19 7.10
N GLU A 159 -11.18 -0.13 7.32
CA GLU A 159 -10.33 0.01 8.50
C GLU A 159 -11.15 -0.04 9.80
N LYS A 160 -12.27 0.69 9.85
CA LYS A 160 -13.18 0.64 11.02
C LYS A 160 -13.73 -0.78 11.27
N GLU A 161 -14.16 -1.46 10.23
CA GLU A 161 -14.67 -2.83 10.32
C GLU A 161 -13.62 -3.79 10.89
N LEU A 162 -12.38 -3.67 10.42
CA LEU A 162 -11.26 -4.50 10.90
C LEU A 162 -10.84 -4.20 12.34
N LEU A 163 -10.88 -2.93 12.75
CA LEU A 163 -10.45 -2.52 14.09
C LEU A 163 -11.52 -2.74 15.15
N LYS A 164 -12.80 -2.69 14.78
CA LYS A 164 -13.93 -2.78 15.72
C LYS A 164 -13.84 -3.96 16.70
N PRO A 165 -13.62 -5.23 16.27
CA PRO A 165 -13.56 -6.36 17.20
C PRO A 165 -12.43 -6.23 18.22
N THR A 166 -11.30 -5.64 17.83
CA THR A 166 -10.16 -5.41 18.72
C THR A 166 -10.46 -4.31 19.73
N ILE A 167 -11.08 -3.23 19.29
CA ILE A 167 -11.49 -2.12 20.15
C ILE A 167 -12.53 -2.60 21.17
N ASP A 168 -13.55 -3.33 20.74
CA ASP A 168 -14.60 -3.86 21.60
C ASP A 168 -14.00 -4.79 22.68
N LYS A 169 -13.05 -5.65 22.30
CA LYS A 169 -12.33 -6.53 23.25
C LYS A 169 -11.50 -5.74 24.24
N LEU A 170 -10.80 -4.70 23.80
CA LEU A 170 -9.99 -3.84 24.68
C LEU A 170 -10.87 -3.06 25.65
N CYS A 171 -11.96 -2.47 25.18
CA CYS A 171 -12.93 -1.78 26.04
C CYS A 171 -13.49 -2.69 27.13
N LYS A 172 -13.87 -3.92 26.76
CA LYS A 172 -14.33 -4.92 27.73
C LYS A 172 -13.27 -5.23 28.78
N TYR A 173 -12.04 -5.46 28.35
CA TYR A 173 -10.91 -5.73 29.26
C TYR A 173 -10.68 -4.59 30.25
N LEU A 174 -10.74 -3.34 29.82
CA LEU A 174 -10.56 -2.17 30.68
C LEU A 174 -11.68 -2.06 31.70
N ILE A 175 -12.94 -2.23 31.30
CA ILE A 175 -14.10 -2.19 32.20
C ILE A 175 -14.01 -3.29 33.25
N ASP A 176 -13.68 -4.53 32.86
CA ASP A 176 -13.57 -5.67 33.77
C ASP A 176 -12.46 -5.45 34.81
N ASN A 177 -11.37 -4.78 34.46
CA ASN A 177 -10.26 -4.49 35.39
C ASN A 177 -10.54 -3.29 36.33
N GLU A 178 -11.25 -2.26 35.85
CA GLU A 178 -11.67 -1.15 36.72
C GLU A 178 -12.64 -1.63 37.81
N LEU A 179 -13.51 -2.58 37.51
CA LEU A 179 -14.45 -3.16 38.47
C LEU A 179 -13.76 -4.06 39.50
N GLN A 180 -12.56 -4.61 39.17
CA GLN A 180 -11.78 -5.45 40.11
C GLN A 180 -10.79 -4.65 40.95
N GLY A 181 -10.40 -3.45 40.56
CA GLY A 181 -9.44 -2.56 41.24
C GLY A 181 -10.03 -1.60 42.29
N GLY A 182 -11.35 -1.61 42.47
CA GLY A 182 -12.08 -0.73 43.41
C GLY A 182 -12.50 -1.37 44.73
N GLY A 183 -11.73 -2.36 45.22
CA GLY A 183 -11.99 -3.01 46.52
C GLY A 183 -10.90 -2.73 47.52
#